data_ae26a4b2a4d327e3a0981cd2035dea6f
#
_entry.id   ae26a4b2a4d327e3a0981cd2035dea6f
#
_cell.length_a   1.000
_cell.length_b   1.000
_cell.length_c   1.000
_cell.angle_alpha   90.00
_cell.angle_beta   90.00
_cell.angle_gamma   90.00
#
_symmetry.space_group_name_H-M   'P 1'
#
loop_
_entity.id
_entity.type
_entity.pdbx_description
1 polymer ?
#
loop_
_entity_poly.entity_id
_entity_poly.type
_entity_poly.pdbx_seq_one_letter_code
_entity_poly.pdbx_strand_id
1 'polypeptide(L)'
;QDQSLTRLPPSISDLPSPAERATAYANALESGALRGGAFTAFICWTFQPENAVLKAPTVGAHEYLRTQALARIYLDNIPSVQSSWVTQGHDIGQIALKYGANDLGSIMIEENVVSAAGTTFRMTTDEMKRLIEDLGYEARQRDNWYRLVG
;
A
#
# COMPACT_ATOMS: atom_id res chain seq x y z
N GLN A 1 29.93 18.58 8.03
CA GLN A 1 29.50 18.79 6.64
C GLN A 1 28.97 17.47 6.12
N ASP A 2 27.69 17.32 6.19
CA ASP A 2 26.97 16.13 5.75
C ASP A 2 26.64 16.26 4.26
N GLN A 3 27.31 15.48 3.41
CA GLN A 3 27.10 15.47 1.95
C GLN A 3 26.20 14.32 1.49
N SER A 4 25.34 13.78 2.36
CA SER A 4 24.61 12.53 2.06
C SER A 4 23.24 12.69 1.39
N LEU A 5 22.77 13.90 1.07
CA LEU A 5 21.38 14.13 0.66
C LEU A 5 21.15 14.61 -0.78
N THR A 6 22.10 14.48 -1.69
CA THR A 6 21.92 14.90 -3.09
C THR A 6 22.14 13.77 -4.11
N ARG A 7 21.69 12.56 -3.81
CA ARG A 7 21.55 11.58 -4.88
C ARG A 7 20.14 11.70 -5.46
N LEU A 8 20.05 12.31 -6.64
CA LEU A 8 18.85 12.21 -7.47
C LEU A 8 18.48 10.72 -7.61
N PRO A 9 17.18 10.38 -7.57
CA PRO A 9 16.78 9.01 -7.84
C PRO A 9 17.36 8.59 -9.20
N PRO A 10 17.80 7.34 -9.36
CA PRO A 10 18.34 6.85 -10.62
C PRO A 10 17.33 7.08 -11.75
N SER A 11 17.81 7.47 -12.90
CA SER A 11 16.99 7.56 -14.10
C SER A 11 16.35 6.20 -14.39
N ILE A 12 15.18 6.18 -15.05
CA ILE A 12 14.54 4.91 -15.48
C ILE A 12 15.49 4.09 -16.35
N SER A 13 16.38 4.74 -17.11
CA SER A 13 17.43 4.08 -17.89
C SER A 13 18.50 3.39 -17.04
N ASP A 14 18.65 3.79 -15.77
CA ASP A 14 19.66 3.25 -14.86
C ASP A 14 19.12 2.08 -14.01
N LEU A 15 17.84 1.75 -14.18
CA LEU A 15 17.26 0.60 -13.51
C LEU A 15 17.76 -0.71 -14.16
N PRO A 16 18.05 -1.74 -13.35
CA PRO A 16 18.38 -3.06 -13.88
C PRO A 16 17.31 -3.58 -14.83
N SER A 17 17.71 -4.31 -15.84
CA SER A 17 16.78 -4.97 -16.77
C SER A 17 15.79 -5.87 -16.03
N PRO A 18 14.64 -6.21 -16.62
CA PRO A 18 13.70 -7.14 -16.00
C PRO A 18 14.33 -8.49 -15.61
N ALA A 19 15.26 -8.99 -16.43
CA ALA A 19 15.97 -10.24 -16.17
C ALA A 19 16.93 -10.12 -14.96
N GLU A 20 17.66 -9.04 -14.86
CA GLU A 20 18.56 -8.77 -13.72
C GLU A 20 17.75 -8.60 -12.42
N ARG A 21 16.62 -7.91 -12.46
CA ARG A 21 15.73 -7.80 -11.30
C ARG A 21 15.17 -9.15 -10.87
N ALA A 22 14.73 -9.99 -11.82
CA ALA A 22 14.24 -11.33 -11.52
C ALA A 22 15.34 -12.21 -10.89
N THR A 23 16.56 -12.14 -11.40
CA THR A 23 17.71 -12.87 -10.86
C THR A 23 18.06 -12.37 -9.46
N ALA A 24 18.11 -11.05 -9.26
CA ALA A 24 18.37 -10.47 -7.94
C ALA A 24 17.30 -10.88 -6.90
N TYR A 25 16.03 -10.92 -7.31
CA TYR A 25 14.93 -11.38 -6.46
C TYR A 25 15.06 -12.87 -6.11
N ALA A 26 15.36 -13.73 -7.10
CA ALA A 26 15.59 -15.16 -6.89
C ALA A 26 16.74 -15.41 -5.91
N ASN A 27 17.88 -14.73 -6.10
CA ASN A 27 19.02 -14.82 -5.20
C ASN A 27 18.70 -14.35 -3.77
N ALA A 28 17.88 -13.30 -3.63
CA ALA A 28 17.44 -12.81 -2.32
C ALA A 28 16.51 -13.80 -1.62
N LEU A 29 15.66 -14.52 -2.36
CA LEU A 29 14.86 -15.62 -1.84
C LEU A 29 15.72 -16.81 -1.39
N GLU A 30 16.66 -17.26 -2.22
CA GLU A 30 17.57 -18.39 -1.93
C GLU A 30 18.48 -18.10 -0.73
N SER A 31 19.02 -16.89 -0.65
CA SER A 31 19.87 -16.47 0.48
C SER A 31 19.11 -16.29 1.80
N GLY A 32 17.77 -16.32 1.76
CA GLY A 32 16.92 -16.05 2.90
C GLY A 32 16.84 -14.55 3.28
N ALA A 33 17.41 -13.66 2.47
CA ALA A 33 17.32 -12.21 2.69
C ALA A 33 15.87 -11.69 2.67
N LEU A 34 14.97 -12.39 1.96
CA LEU A 34 13.54 -12.10 1.94
C LEU A 34 12.73 -13.01 2.89
N ARG A 35 13.38 -13.88 3.66
CA ARG A 35 12.70 -14.71 4.66
C ARG A 35 12.38 -13.91 5.91
N GLY A 36 11.09 -13.79 6.20
CA GLY A 36 10.59 -13.41 7.51
C GLY A 36 11.04 -12.05 8.02
N GLY A 37 10.60 -10.94 7.41
CA GLY A 37 10.80 -9.61 7.95
C GLY A 37 11.36 -8.57 6.99
N ALA A 38 11.61 -8.90 5.74
CA ALA A 38 12.04 -7.92 4.73
C ALA A 38 10.92 -6.93 4.35
N PHE A 39 9.65 -7.39 4.41
CA PHE A 39 8.49 -6.55 4.15
C PHE A 39 7.57 -6.53 5.37
N THR A 40 7.23 -5.35 5.83
CA THR A 40 6.33 -5.15 6.97
C THR A 40 4.87 -5.07 6.54
N ALA A 41 4.62 -4.59 5.33
CA ALA A 41 3.28 -4.44 4.80
C ALA A 41 3.24 -4.56 3.27
N PHE A 42 2.08 -4.91 2.77
CA PHE A 42 1.71 -4.85 1.36
C PHE A 42 0.53 -3.90 1.18
N ILE A 43 0.59 -3.05 0.15
CA ILE A 43 -0.48 -2.14 -0.22
C ILE A 43 -0.75 -2.29 -1.71
N CYS A 44 -1.99 -2.62 -2.06
CA CYS A 44 -2.43 -2.67 -3.45
C CYS A 44 -2.97 -1.30 -3.87
N TRP A 45 -2.20 -0.55 -4.64
CA TRP A 45 -2.62 0.75 -5.17
C TRP A 45 -3.10 0.62 -6.60
N THR A 46 -4.26 1.19 -6.88
CA THR A 46 -4.75 1.30 -8.24
C THR A 46 -4.07 2.46 -8.96
N PHE A 47 -3.73 2.23 -10.22
CA PHE A 47 -3.15 3.26 -11.07
C PHE A 47 -4.12 4.41 -11.29
N GLN A 48 -3.63 5.64 -11.12
CA GLN A 48 -4.39 6.87 -11.34
C GLN A 48 -3.88 7.54 -12.63
N PRO A 49 -4.66 7.51 -13.73
CA PRO A 49 -4.18 7.93 -15.05
C PRO A 49 -4.20 9.45 -15.29
N GLU A 50 -4.85 10.25 -14.41
CA GLU A 50 -5.19 11.64 -14.71
C GLU A 50 -3.98 12.50 -15.07
N ASN A 51 -2.89 12.42 -14.31
CA ASN A 51 -1.67 13.18 -14.54
C ASN A 51 -0.48 12.30 -14.95
N ALA A 52 -0.74 11.06 -15.37
CA ALA A 52 0.31 10.14 -15.75
C ALA A 52 0.59 10.18 -17.26
N VAL A 53 1.85 9.93 -17.63
CA VAL A 53 2.26 9.77 -19.03
C VAL A 53 1.65 8.48 -19.61
N LEU A 54 1.62 7.42 -18.82
CA LEU A 54 0.98 6.16 -19.19
C LEU A 54 -0.54 6.34 -19.23
N LYS A 55 -1.16 5.97 -20.35
CA LYS A 55 -2.63 5.93 -20.50
C LYS A 55 -3.09 4.49 -20.36
N ALA A 56 -3.59 4.15 -19.19
CA ALA A 56 -4.19 2.85 -18.89
C ALA A 56 -5.58 3.05 -18.28
N PRO A 57 -6.51 2.11 -18.45
CA PRO A 57 -7.82 2.20 -17.80
C PRO A 57 -7.68 2.13 -16.29
N THR A 58 -8.55 2.84 -15.57
CA THR A 58 -8.64 2.77 -14.12
C THR A 58 -9.21 1.40 -13.70
N VAL A 59 -8.63 0.81 -12.69
CA VAL A 59 -9.10 -0.46 -12.11
C VAL A 59 -10.31 -0.19 -11.23
N GLY A 60 -11.40 -0.92 -11.47
CA GLY A 60 -12.62 -0.81 -10.67
C GLY A 60 -12.54 -1.54 -9.32
N ALA A 61 -13.49 -1.25 -8.44
CA ALA A 61 -13.57 -1.79 -7.08
C ALA A 61 -13.53 -3.34 -7.05
N HIS A 62 -14.23 -4.01 -7.95
CA HIS A 62 -14.26 -5.48 -8.01
C HIS A 62 -12.86 -6.07 -8.24
N GLU A 63 -12.12 -5.55 -9.20
CA GLU A 63 -10.76 -6.02 -9.52
C GLU A 63 -9.79 -5.71 -8.38
N TYR A 64 -9.93 -4.53 -7.77
CA TYR A 64 -9.17 -4.15 -6.59
C TYR A 64 -9.40 -5.13 -5.43
N LEU A 65 -10.66 -5.40 -5.05
CA LEU A 65 -11.00 -6.31 -3.95
C LEU A 65 -10.55 -7.74 -4.23
N ARG A 66 -10.66 -8.21 -5.48
CA ARG A 66 -10.15 -9.51 -5.88
C ARG A 66 -8.63 -9.59 -5.71
N THR A 67 -7.90 -8.57 -6.14
CA THR A 67 -6.44 -8.49 -5.98
C THR A 67 -6.05 -8.45 -4.51
N GLN A 68 -6.80 -7.70 -3.69
CA GLN A 68 -6.60 -7.62 -2.24
C GLN A 68 -6.73 -9.00 -1.57
N ALA A 69 -7.79 -9.73 -1.91
CA ALA A 69 -8.03 -11.08 -1.39
C ALA A 69 -6.93 -12.06 -1.81
N LEU A 70 -6.54 -12.04 -3.08
CA LEU A 70 -5.45 -12.87 -3.59
C LEU A 70 -4.12 -12.53 -2.92
N ALA A 71 -3.83 -11.24 -2.73
CA ALA A 71 -2.62 -10.80 -2.03
C ALA A 71 -2.57 -11.35 -0.61
N ARG A 72 -3.67 -11.31 0.15
CA ARG A 72 -3.74 -11.89 1.50
C ARG A 72 -3.48 -13.39 1.52
N ILE A 73 -3.98 -14.14 0.52
CA ILE A 73 -3.79 -15.59 0.45
C ILE A 73 -2.35 -15.93 0.03
N TYR A 74 -1.81 -15.18 -0.92
CA TYR A 74 -0.51 -15.49 -1.53
C TYR A 74 0.68 -14.99 -0.71
N LEU A 75 0.52 -13.85 -0.03
CA LEU A 75 1.56 -13.18 0.77
C LEU A 75 1.37 -13.52 2.26
N ASP A 76 1.36 -14.80 2.60
CA ASP A 76 1.15 -15.31 3.96
C ASP A 76 2.28 -14.88 4.93
N ASN A 77 3.45 -14.57 4.40
CA ASN A 77 4.61 -14.07 5.13
C ASN A 77 4.58 -12.55 5.40
N ILE A 78 3.60 -11.80 4.85
CA ILE A 78 3.46 -10.37 5.10
C ILE A 78 2.30 -10.14 6.09
N PRO A 79 2.60 -9.72 7.34
CA PRO A 79 1.57 -9.63 8.38
C PRO A 79 0.54 -8.55 8.11
N SER A 80 0.94 -7.42 7.54
CA SER A 80 0.05 -6.27 7.29
C SER A 80 -0.29 -6.14 5.81
N VAL A 81 -1.57 -6.24 5.49
CA VAL A 81 -2.10 -5.96 4.15
C VAL A 81 -3.02 -4.75 4.28
N GLN A 82 -2.58 -3.63 3.72
CA GLN A 82 -3.25 -2.35 3.88
C GLN A 82 -4.29 -2.14 2.80
N SER A 83 -5.44 -1.62 3.20
CA SER A 83 -6.47 -1.11 2.28
C SER A 83 -6.07 0.24 1.71
N SER A 84 -6.28 0.44 0.41
CA SER A 84 -6.04 1.71 -0.28
C SER A 84 -7.31 2.56 -0.37
N TRP A 85 -7.88 2.94 0.77
CA TRP A 85 -9.06 3.80 0.82
C TRP A 85 -8.84 5.15 0.13
N VAL A 86 -7.60 5.63 0.10
CA VAL A 86 -7.21 6.88 -0.54
C VAL A 86 -7.51 6.88 -2.05
N THR A 87 -7.35 5.74 -2.72
CA THR A 87 -7.60 5.61 -4.16
C THR A 87 -8.98 5.02 -4.49
N GLN A 88 -9.59 4.30 -3.55
CA GLN A 88 -10.83 3.56 -3.77
C GLN A 88 -12.06 4.18 -3.09
N GLY A 89 -11.84 5.15 -2.20
CA GLY A 89 -12.89 5.73 -1.36
C GLY A 89 -13.16 4.92 -0.09
N HIS A 90 -13.95 5.51 0.79
CA HIS A 90 -14.19 4.99 2.14
C HIS A 90 -14.91 3.64 2.12
N ASP A 91 -15.96 3.51 1.31
CA ASP A 91 -16.81 2.31 1.26
C ASP A 91 -16.00 1.09 0.79
N ILE A 92 -15.24 1.24 -0.29
CA ILE A 92 -14.40 0.16 -0.81
C ILE A 92 -13.23 -0.10 0.13
N GLY A 93 -12.68 0.94 0.76
CA GLY A 93 -11.66 0.83 1.79
C GLY A 93 -12.14 0.01 2.99
N GLN A 94 -13.38 0.23 3.43
CA GLN A 94 -14.04 -0.54 4.48
C GLN A 94 -14.26 -2.00 4.06
N ILE A 95 -14.85 -2.22 2.88
CA ILE A 95 -15.12 -3.57 2.35
C ILE A 95 -13.83 -4.38 2.21
N ALA A 96 -12.71 -3.75 1.88
CA ALA A 96 -11.42 -4.42 1.76
C ALA A 96 -10.97 -5.13 3.04
N LEU A 97 -11.43 -4.69 4.23
CA LEU A 97 -11.20 -5.39 5.50
C LEU A 97 -11.84 -6.78 5.52
N LYS A 98 -12.95 -6.99 4.80
CA LYS A 98 -13.57 -8.31 4.62
C LYS A 98 -12.88 -9.13 3.51
N TYR A 99 -12.04 -8.48 2.71
CA TYR A 99 -11.25 -9.10 1.63
C TYR A 99 -9.77 -9.27 2.02
N GLY A 100 -9.48 -9.32 3.31
CA GLY A 100 -8.17 -9.69 3.84
C GLY A 100 -7.25 -8.52 4.19
N ALA A 101 -7.67 -7.27 4.02
CA ALA A 101 -6.96 -6.16 4.63
C ALA A 101 -7.12 -6.21 6.16
N ASN A 102 -6.08 -5.82 6.88
CA ASN A 102 -6.09 -5.67 8.34
C ASN A 102 -5.50 -4.33 8.79
N ASP A 103 -5.33 -3.42 7.87
CA ASP A 103 -4.76 -2.09 8.11
C ASP A 103 -5.43 -1.08 7.17
N LEU A 104 -5.90 0.04 7.69
CA LEU A 104 -6.40 1.18 6.90
C LEU A 104 -5.33 2.24 6.64
N GLY A 105 -4.11 2.02 7.14
CA GLY A 105 -3.01 2.98 6.99
C GLY A 105 -3.15 4.18 7.92
N SER A 106 -2.90 5.35 7.38
CA SER A 106 -2.96 6.62 8.12
C SER A 106 -3.96 7.57 7.49
N ILE A 107 -4.44 8.53 8.30
CA ILE A 107 -5.07 9.73 7.77
C ILE A 107 -4.00 10.54 7.01
N MET A 108 -4.36 11.06 5.85
CA MET A 108 -3.45 11.87 5.04
C MET A 108 -3.37 13.28 5.64
N ILE A 109 -2.20 13.64 6.15
CA ILE A 109 -1.94 14.98 6.73
C ILE A 109 -1.59 15.98 5.62
N GLU A 110 -0.86 15.54 4.59
CA GLU A 110 -0.49 16.37 3.44
C GLU A 110 -1.07 15.80 2.14
N GLU A 111 -1.91 16.61 1.50
CA GLU A 111 -2.74 16.19 0.36
C GLU A 111 -2.05 16.34 -1.00
N ASN A 112 -0.86 16.96 -1.04
CA ASN A 112 -0.23 17.36 -2.30
C ASN A 112 0.10 16.19 -3.22
N VAL A 113 0.46 15.03 -2.68
CA VAL A 113 0.78 13.84 -3.49
C VAL A 113 -0.48 13.17 -4.00
N VAL A 114 -1.51 13.11 -3.16
CA VAL A 114 -2.77 12.41 -3.47
C VAL A 114 -3.65 13.28 -4.36
N SER A 115 -3.72 14.59 -4.11
CA SER A 115 -4.45 15.52 -4.97
C SER A 115 -3.80 15.66 -6.35
N ALA A 116 -2.48 15.60 -6.44
CA ALA A 116 -1.77 15.56 -7.72
C ALA A 116 -2.08 14.29 -8.53
N ALA A 117 -2.50 13.21 -7.86
CA ALA A 117 -2.97 11.98 -8.49
C ALA A 117 -4.50 11.98 -8.77
N GLY A 118 -5.21 13.10 -8.52
CA GLY A 118 -6.65 13.22 -8.82
C GLY A 118 -7.59 12.64 -7.76
N THR A 119 -7.09 12.15 -6.64
CA THR A 119 -7.94 11.61 -5.56
C THR A 119 -8.24 12.67 -4.52
N THR A 120 -9.50 12.76 -4.08
CA THR A 120 -9.99 13.79 -3.15
C THR A 120 -10.56 13.23 -1.85
N PHE A 121 -10.39 11.93 -1.59
CA PHE A 121 -10.92 11.32 -0.39
C PHE A 121 -10.14 11.74 0.85
N ARG A 122 -10.87 12.20 1.87
CA ARG A 122 -10.34 12.59 3.18
C ARG A 122 -11.02 11.76 4.25
N MET A 123 -10.32 11.47 5.32
CA MET A 123 -10.84 10.70 6.43
C MET A 123 -10.27 11.23 7.74
N THR A 124 -11.12 11.39 8.73
CA THR A 124 -10.72 11.68 10.10
C THR A 124 -10.41 10.38 10.86
N THR A 125 -9.71 10.49 11.98
CA THR A 125 -9.43 9.34 12.86
C THR A 125 -10.72 8.69 13.35
N ASP A 126 -11.72 9.48 13.68
CA ASP A 126 -13.01 8.96 14.20
C ASP A 126 -13.81 8.24 13.11
N GLU A 127 -13.79 8.75 11.89
CA GLU A 127 -14.38 8.07 10.73
C GLU A 127 -13.67 6.74 10.46
N MET A 128 -12.32 6.72 10.50
CA MET A 128 -11.55 5.50 10.31
C MET A 128 -11.87 4.44 11.36
N LYS A 129 -11.96 4.83 12.63
CA LYS A 129 -12.37 3.94 13.72
C LYS A 129 -13.78 3.38 13.49
N ARG A 130 -14.74 4.26 13.16
CA ARG A 130 -16.11 3.84 12.88
C ARG A 130 -16.19 2.84 11.74
N LEU A 131 -15.45 3.05 10.63
CA LEU A 131 -15.44 2.10 9.52
C LEU A 131 -14.96 0.71 9.94
N ILE A 132 -14.00 0.62 10.86
CA ILE A 132 -13.50 -0.65 11.40
C ILE A 132 -14.54 -1.29 12.32
N GLU A 133 -15.10 -0.51 13.25
CA GLU A 133 -16.04 -0.97 14.28
C GLU A 133 -17.39 -1.39 13.71
N ASP A 134 -17.90 -0.71 12.68
CA ASP A 134 -19.12 -1.06 11.94
C ASP A 134 -19.06 -2.46 11.31
N LEU A 135 -17.88 -2.98 11.06
CA LEU A 135 -17.66 -4.34 10.59
C LEU A 135 -17.51 -5.39 11.71
N GLY A 136 -17.57 -4.96 12.97
CA GLY A 136 -17.39 -5.80 14.15
C GLY A 136 -15.93 -6.07 14.50
N TYR A 137 -14.99 -5.29 13.99
CA TYR A 137 -13.58 -5.38 14.35
C TYR A 137 -13.22 -4.37 15.44
N GLU A 138 -12.16 -4.64 16.19
CA GLU A 138 -11.60 -3.70 17.15
C GLU A 138 -10.64 -2.75 16.43
N ALA A 139 -10.90 -1.43 16.53
CA ALA A 139 -10.01 -0.41 15.98
C ALA A 139 -8.82 -0.17 16.92
N ARG A 140 -7.62 -0.37 16.44
CA ARG A 140 -6.38 -0.11 17.18
C ARG A 140 -5.43 0.77 16.40
N GLN A 141 -4.80 1.70 17.09
CA GLN A 141 -3.76 2.54 16.51
C GLN A 141 -2.42 1.82 16.51
N ARG A 142 -1.63 2.02 15.45
CA ARG A 142 -0.25 1.55 15.34
C ARG A 142 0.70 2.69 14.99
N ASP A 143 1.98 2.52 15.29
CA ASP A 143 3.05 3.40 14.82
C ASP A 143 3.56 2.98 13.41
N ASN A 144 4.54 3.72 12.90
CA ASN A 144 5.18 3.42 11.61
C ASN A 144 6.02 2.13 11.62
N TRP A 145 6.30 1.57 12.79
CA TRP A 145 6.96 0.28 12.95
C TRP A 145 5.97 -0.88 13.12
N TYR A 146 4.68 -0.63 12.86
CA TYR A 146 3.58 -1.60 13.01
C TYR A 146 3.37 -2.12 14.44
N ARG A 147 3.82 -1.36 15.45
CA ARG A 147 3.58 -1.67 16.85
C ARG A 147 2.30 -0.98 17.32
N LEU A 148 1.46 -1.72 18.04
CA LEU A 148 0.25 -1.15 18.62
C LEU A 148 0.61 -0.07 19.65
N VAL A 149 -0.11 1.05 19.62
CA VAL A 149 0.03 2.18 20.55
C VAL A 149 -1.30 2.34 21.30
N GLY A 150 -1.24 2.35 22.61
CA GLY A 150 -2.38 2.53 23.51
C GLY A 150 -2.61 1.35 24.43
#